data_1b02571fc3c62f3345b6b80639e7c37f
#
_entry.id   1b02571fc3c62f3345b6b80639e7c37f
#
_cell.length_a   1.000
_cell.length_b   1.000
_cell.length_c   1.000
_cell.angle_alpha   90.00
_cell.angle_beta   90.00
_cell.angle_gamma   90.00
#
_symmetry.space_group_name_H-M   'P 1'
#
loop_
_entity.id
_entity.type
_entity.pdbx_description
1 polymer ?
#
loop_
_entity_poly.entity_id
_entity_poly.type
_entity_poly.pdbx_seq_one_letter_code
_entity_poly.pdbx_strand_id
1 'polypeptide(L)'
;MQDYFNKMKGSTKSPPRVSLSEIAWSWIGAFLGISAVAALNYNLLAQTDLVMIIGSFGASAVLIYGAIKSPLAQPRNLIGGHVISAIIGVAFYHLFGAHMWLASSMSVATAIAVMHATKTLHPPGGATALIAVIGSHKVHALGYLYALIPAGLGALVMLIVALLVNNIPKTRKYPEFWF
;
A
#
# COMPACT_ATOMS: atom_id res chain seq x y z
N MET A 1 -35.19 6.52 9.52
CA MET A 1 -34.19 7.59 9.49
C MET A 1 -33.38 7.70 10.78
N GLN A 2 -34.03 7.63 11.94
CA GLN A 2 -33.31 7.74 13.26
C GLN A 2 -32.21 6.68 13.45
N ASP A 3 -32.44 5.43 13.02
CA ASP A 3 -31.44 4.35 13.05
C ASP A 3 -30.22 4.61 12.16
N TYR A 4 -30.42 5.27 11.02
CA TYR A 4 -29.33 5.67 10.14
C TYR A 4 -28.39 6.66 10.83
N PHE A 5 -28.93 7.71 11.46
CA PHE A 5 -28.14 8.70 12.18
C PHE A 5 -27.53 8.15 13.48
N ASN A 6 -28.22 7.21 14.15
CA ASN A 6 -27.69 6.57 15.35
C ASN A 6 -26.42 5.76 15.07
N LYS A 7 -26.29 5.13 13.88
CA LYS A 7 -25.07 4.42 13.45
C LYS A 7 -23.85 5.32 13.32
N MET A 8 -24.05 6.65 13.14
CA MET A 8 -22.95 7.62 13.03
C MET A 8 -22.36 8.05 14.38
N LYS A 9 -23.00 7.71 15.51
CA LYS A 9 -22.64 8.23 16.84
C LYS A 9 -21.43 7.57 17.47
N GLY A 10 -20.83 6.57 16.89
CA GLY A 10 -19.72 5.83 17.50
C GLY A 10 -20.08 5.29 18.90
N SER A 11 -19.84 4.02 19.14
CA SER A 11 -20.26 3.35 20.39
C SER A 11 -19.08 2.84 21.23
N THR A 12 -17.85 2.96 20.74
CA THR A 12 -16.66 2.41 21.40
C THR A 12 -15.65 3.49 21.77
N LYS A 13 -14.79 3.21 22.74
CA LYS A 13 -13.67 4.08 23.11
C LYS A 13 -12.49 3.87 22.15
N SER A 14 -11.72 4.93 21.93
CA SER A 14 -10.48 4.84 21.16
C SER A 14 -9.48 3.87 21.83
N PRO A 15 -8.66 3.13 21.06
CA PRO A 15 -7.61 2.28 21.61
C PRO A 15 -6.64 3.04 22.52
N PRO A 16 -6.03 2.38 23.52
CA PRO A 16 -5.02 3.01 24.35
C PRO A 16 -3.77 3.37 23.53
N ARG A 17 -2.98 4.31 24.08
CA ARG A 17 -1.70 4.71 23.50
C ARG A 17 -0.73 3.53 23.51
N VAL A 18 0.01 3.35 22.42
CA VAL A 18 1.11 2.35 22.35
C VAL A 18 2.33 2.81 23.16
N SER A 19 3.20 1.87 23.51
CA SER A 19 4.42 2.15 24.28
C SER A 19 5.44 2.97 23.45
N LEU A 20 6.35 3.65 24.14
CA LEU A 20 7.46 4.38 23.49
C LEU A 20 8.34 3.45 22.64
N SER A 21 8.55 2.21 23.09
CA SER A 21 9.27 1.19 22.33
C SER A 21 8.57 0.89 21.00
N GLU A 22 7.24 0.74 21.00
CA GLU A 22 6.48 0.54 19.76
C GLU A 22 6.57 1.73 18.81
N ILE A 23 6.56 2.97 19.34
CA ILE A 23 6.74 4.18 18.54
C ILE A 23 8.13 4.18 17.89
N ALA A 24 9.19 3.88 18.66
CA ALA A 24 10.57 3.85 18.16
C ALA A 24 10.76 2.79 17.07
N TRP A 25 10.27 1.57 17.27
CA TRP A 25 10.38 0.49 16.28
C TRP A 25 9.54 0.75 15.03
N SER A 26 8.39 1.40 15.15
CA SER A 26 7.59 1.81 14.00
C SER A 26 8.34 2.86 13.16
N TRP A 27 8.99 3.82 13.83
CA TRP A 27 9.81 4.84 13.16
C TRP A 27 11.01 4.21 12.45
N ILE A 28 11.78 3.34 13.14
CA ILE A 28 12.94 2.65 12.56
C ILE A 28 12.54 1.82 11.35
N GLY A 29 11.48 1.03 11.47
CA GLY A 29 10.99 0.19 10.38
C GLY A 29 10.55 1.01 9.16
N ALA A 30 9.77 2.06 9.38
CA ALA A 30 9.31 2.95 8.32
C ALA A 30 10.49 3.67 7.65
N PHE A 31 11.44 4.19 8.44
CA PHE A 31 12.64 4.83 7.91
C PHE A 31 13.44 3.87 7.02
N LEU A 32 13.75 2.68 7.50
CA LEU A 32 14.54 1.70 6.74
C LEU A 32 13.80 1.19 5.50
N GLY A 33 12.49 0.90 5.62
CA GLY A 33 11.69 0.43 4.48
C GLY A 33 11.57 1.45 3.36
N ILE A 34 11.24 2.69 3.71
CA ILE A 34 11.15 3.76 2.70
C ILE A 34 12.55 4.12 2.17
N SER A 35 13.59 4.13 3.01
CA SER A 35 14.97 4.36 2.55
C SER A 35 15.44 3.31 1.56
N ALA A 36 15.10 2.04 1.75
CA ALA A 36 15.46 0.97 0.81
C ALA A 36 14.82 1.20 -0.57
N VAL A 37 13.51 1.51 -0.61
CA VAL A 37 12.82 1.82 -1.87
C VAL A 37 13.34 3.10 -2.50
N ALA A 38 13.59 4.14 -1.71
CA ALA A 38 14.14 5.42 -2.18
C ALA A 38 15.56 5.24 -2.73
N ALA A 39 16.41 4.48 -2.05
CA ALA A 39 17.78 4.19 -2.52
C ALA A 39 17.78 3.49 -3.89
N LEU A 40 16.90 2.51 -4.09
CA LEU A 40 16.70 1.89 -5.40
C LEU A 40 16.27 2.92 -6.46
N ASN A 41 15.32 3.79 -6.13
CA ASN A 41 14.83 4.80 -7.05
C ASN A 41 15.92 5.81 -7.45
N TYR A 42 16.60 6.39 -6.46
CA TYR A 42 17.52 7.51 -6.70
C TYR A 42 18.94 7.09 -7.05
N ASN A 43 19.38 5.89 -6.71
CA ASN A 43 20.77 5.46 -7.01
C ASN A 43 20.84 4.47 -8.17
N LEU A 44 19.86 3.59 -8.35
CA LEU A 44 19.90 2.56 -9.39
C LEU A 44 19.04 2.93 -10.61
N LEU A 45 17.87 3.56 -10.38
CA LEU A 45 16.92 3.83 -11.45
C LEU A 45 16.91 5.30 -11.92
N ALA A 46 17.74 6.18 -11.32
CA ALA A 46 17.75 7.61 -11.61
C ALA A 46 17.99 7.94 -13.10
N GLN A 47 18.76 7.10 -13.80
CA GLN A 47 19.08 7.26 -15.22
C GLN A 47 18.14 6.49 -16.15
N THR A 48 17.05 5.91 -15.61
CA THR A 48 16.06 5.14 -16.37
C THR A 48 14.70 5.82 -16.35
N ASP A 49 13.79 5.37 -17.18
CA ASP A 49 12.38 5.79 -17.13
C ASP A 49 11.56 5.03 -16.10
N LEU A 50 12.18 4.11 -15.36
CA LEU A 50 11.53 3.37 -14.29
C LEU A 50 11.33 4.25 -13.04
N VAL A 51 10.23 4.00 -12.34
CA VAL A 51 9.88 4.66 -11.08
C VAL A 51 9.78 3.56 -10.02
N MET A 52 10.48 3.70 -8.89
CA MET A 52 10.39 2.73 -7.79
C MET A 52 9.59 3.27 -6.61
N ILE A 53 9.66 4.58 -6.33
CA ILE A 53 8.98 5.17 -5.19
C ILE A 53 7.64 5.76 -5.61
N ILE A 54 6.57 5.31 -4.99
CA ILE A 54 5.20 5.81 -5.19
C ILE A 54 4.56 6.16 -3.84
N GLY A 55 3.67 7.16 -3.86
CA GLY A 55 3.07 7.70 -2.62
C GLY A 55 2.29 6.67 -1.79
N SER A 56 1.75 5.63 -2.41
CA SER A 56 1.07 4.54 -1.70
C SER A 56 1.97 3.76 -0.74
N PHE A 57 3.29 3.74 -0.95
CA PHE A 57 4.23 3.09 -0.02
C PHE A 57 4.34 3.80 1.32
N GLY A 58 4.12 5.12 1.37
CA GLY A 58 4.00 5.84 2.64
C GLY A 58 2.86 5.29 3.50
N ALA A 59 1.70 5.05 2.90
CA ALA A 59 0.56 4.44 3.59
C ALA A 59 0.82 2.97 3.96
N SER A 60 1.50 2.19 3.09
CA SER A 60 1.93 0.82 3.41
C SER A 60 2.88 0.79 4.60
N ALA A 61 3.82 1.74 4.69
CA ALA A 61 4.74 1.83 5.80
C ALA A 61 4.01 2.01 7.14
N VAL A 62 2.95 2.83 7.19
CA VAL A 62 2.11 2.98 8.39
C VAL A 62 1.51 1.64 8.82
N LEU A 63 1.02 0.83 7.87
CA LEU A 63 0.45 -0.48 8.18
C LEU A 63 1.51 -1.49 8.61
N ILE A 64 2.53 -1.73 7.79
CA ILE A 64 3.48 -2.83 8.00
C ILE A 64 4.53 -2.56 9.07
N TYR A 65 4.71 -1.31 9.50
CA TYR A 65 5.62 -0.94 10.60
C TYR A 65 4.90 -0.38 11.81
N GLY A 66 3.73 0.27 11.64
CA GLY A 66 2.97 0.90 12.71
C GLY A 66 1.79 0.07 13.21
N ALA A 67 1.18 -0.76 12.36
CA ALA A 67 0.02 -1.59 12.69
C ALA A 67 0.26 -3.06 12.29
N ILE A 68 1.39 -3.63 12.70
CA ILE A 68 1.91 -4.92 12.23
C ILE A 68 0.95 -6.10 12.44
N LYS A 69 0.09 -6.05 13.47
CA LYS A 69 -0.92 -7.08 13.78
C LYS A 69 -2.19 -6.94 12.94
N SER A 70 -2.34 -5.85 12.18
CA SER A 70 -3.50 -5.68 11.32
C SER A 70 -3.55 -6.79 10.26
N PRO A 71 -4.71 -7.41 10.01
CA PRO A 71 -4.85 -8.34 8.89
C PRO A 71 -4.58 -7.68 7.54
N LEU A 72 -4.73 -6.36 7.45
CA LEU A 72 -4.48 -5.58 6.25
C LEU A 72 -2.98 -5.32 5.99
N ALA A 73 -2.11 -5.59 6.97
CA ALA A 73 -0.67 -5.39 6.91
C ALA A 73 0.11 -6.66 6.49
N GLN A 74 -0.57 -7.80 6.34
CA GLN A 74 0.08 -9.09 6.14
C GLN A 74 0.66 -9.27 4.72
N PRO A 75 1.64 -10.17 4.50
CA PRO A 75 2.35 -10.29 3.21
C PRO A 75 1.45 -10.45 2.00
N ARG A 76 0.44 -11.34 2.08
CA ARG A 76 -0.55 -11.52 1.01
C ARG A 76 -1.28 -10.22 0.67
N ASN A 77 -1.67 -9.48 1.71
CA ASN A 77 -2.41 -8.23 1.55
C ASN A 77 -1.51 -7.15 0.94
N LEU A 78 -0.29 -7.01 1.44
CA LEU A 78 0.69 -6.04 0.93
C LEU A 78 0.98 -6.26 -0.56
N ILE A 79 1.47 -7.45 -0.92
CA ILE A 79 1.86 -7.76 -2.30
C ILE A 79 0.64 -7.81 -3.21
N GLY A 80 -0.35 -8.64 -2.86
CA GLY A 80 -1.57 -8.81 -3.66
C GLY A 80 -2.36 -7.51 -3.83
N GLY A 81 -2.48 -6.74 -2.76
CA GLY A 81 -3.16 -5.45 -2.78
C GLY A 81 -2.52 -4.46 -3.76
N HIS A 82 -1.21 -4.31 -3.73
CA HIS A 82 -0.50 -3.42 -4.66
C HIS A 82 -0.57 -3.91 -6.11
N VAL A 83 -0.27 -5.19 -6.36
CA VAL A 83 -0.23 -5.75 -7.73
C VAL A 83 -1.60 -5.72 -8.40
N ILE A 84 -2.64 -6.23 -7.71
CA ILE A 84 -4.00 -6.24 -8.23
C ILE A 84 -4.49 -4.81 -8.51
N SER A 85 -4.26 -3.90 -7.58
CA SER A 85 -4.68 -2.51 -7.73
C SER A 85 -3.96 -1.79 -8.85
N ALA A 86 -2.67 -2.07 -9.06
CA ALA A 86 -1.91 -1.52 -10.18
C ALA A 86 -2.46 -1.98 -11.53
N ILE A 87 -2.75 -3.29 -11.68
CA ILE A 87 -3.35 -3.84 -12.91
C ILE A 87 -4.70 -3.17 -13.19
N ILE A 88 -5.55 -3.07 -12.18
CA ILE A 88 -6.88 -2.45 -12.31
C ILE A 88 -6.75 -0.97 -12.65
N GLY A 89 -5.88 -0.24 -11.98
CA GLY A 89 -5.66 1.19 -12.25
C GLY A 89 -5.22 1.46 -13.68
N VAL A 90 -4.25 0.69 -14.18
CA VAL A 90 -3.79 0.78 -15.59
C VAL A 90 -4.92 0.44 -16.57
N ALA A 91 -5.69 -0.61 -16.29
CA ALA A 91 -6.83 -0.97 -17.15
C ALA A 91 -7.85 0.18 -17.24
N PHE A 92 -8.24 0.77 -16.12
CA PHE A 92 -9.20 1.88 -16.12
C PHE A 92 -8.63 3.17 -16.72
N TYR A 93 -7.33 3.42 -16.60
CA TYR A 93 -6.68 4.50 -17.33
C TYR A 93 -6.81 4.31 -18.85
N HIS A 94 -6.56 3.12 -19.37
CA HIS A 94 -6.71 2.84 -20.79
C HIS A 94 -8.17 2.91 -21.27
N LEU A 95 -9.12 2.46 -20.46
CA LEU A 95 -10.54 2.43 -20.84
C LEU A 95 -11.20 3.82 -20.76
N PHE A 96 -10.85 4.62 -19.77
CA PHE A 96 -11.57 5.85 -19.44
C PHE A 96 -10.65 7.07 -19.23
N GLY A 97 -9.40 7.03 -19.71
CA GLY A 97 -8.43 8.12 -19.51
C GLY A 97 -8.87 9.48 -20.06
N ALA A 98 -9.77 9.50 -21.05
CA ALA A 98 -10.40 10.75 -21.51
C ALA A 98 -11.33 11.39 -20.44
N HIS A 99 -11.79 10.62 -19.46
CA HIS A 99 -12.66 11.04 -18.37
C HIS A 99 -12.01 10.70 -17.02
N MET A 100 -10.97 11.44 -16.64
CA MET A 100 -10.10 11.15 -15.48
C MET A 100 -10.87 10.95 -14.16
N TRP A 101 -11.93 11.70 -13.91
CA TRP A 101 -12.75 11.54 -12.70
C TRP A 101 -13.42 10.15 -12.66
N LEU A 102 -13.93 9.67 -13.81
CA LEU A 102 -14.56 8.36 -13.92
C LEU A 102 -13.51 7.23 -13.82
N ALA A 103 -12.39 7.35 -14.54
CA ALA A 103 -11.26 6.42 -14.45
C ALA A 103 -10.79 6.27 -13.00
N SER A 104 -10.59 7.39 -12.28
CA SER A 104 -10.17 7.40 -10.88
C SER A 104 -11.15 6.70 -9.96
N SER A 105 -12.44 7.06 -10.06
CA SER A 105 -13.49 6.48 -9.21
C SER A 105 -13.67 4.98 -9.47
N MET A 106 -13.74 4.57 -10.73
CA MET A 106 -13.90 3.18 -11.12
C MET A 106 -12.70 2.32 -10.75
N SER A 107 -11.48 2.83 -10.94
CA SER A 107 -10.27 2.08 -10.61
C SER A 107 -10.18 1.77 -9.11
N VAL A 108 -10.42 2.77 -8.26
CA VAL A 108 -10.36 2.58 -6.79
C VAL A 108 -11.49 1.67 -6.31
N ALA A 109 -12.73 1.92 -6.76
CA ALA A 109 -13.88 1.11 -6.36
C ALA A 109 -13.71 -0.37 -6.77
N THR A 110 -13.27 -0.61 -8.02
CA THR A 110 -13.02 -1.97 -8.52
C THR A 110 -11.83 -2.62 -7.80
N ALA A 111 -10.75 -1.88 -7.53
CA ALA A 111 -9.62 -2.39 -6.77
C ALA A 111 -10.05 -2.87 -5.38
N ILE A 112 -10.87 -2.10 -4.67
CA ILE A 112 -11.42 -2.49 -3.36
C ILE A 112 -12.25 -3.77 -3.49
N ALA A 113 -13.15 -3.84 -4.46
CA ALA A 113 -14.02 -5.01 -4.65
C ALA A 113 -13.20 -6.28 -4.96
N VAL A 114 -12.21 -6.19 -5.85
CA VAL A 114 -11.35 -7.33 -6.22
C VAL A 114 -10.43 -7.72 -5.05
N MET A 115 -9.86 -6.76 -4.33
CA MET A 115 -9.07 -7.06 -3.12
C MET A 115 -9.90 -7.77 -2.04
N HIS A 116 -11.19 -7.44 -1.88
CA HIS A 116 -12.08 -8.19 -1.00
C HIS A 116 -12.31 -9.63 -1.51
N ALA A 117 -12.61 -9.79 -2.79
CA ALA A 117 -12.86 -11.10 -3.40
C ALA A 117 -11.64 -12.03 -3.32
N THR A 118 -10.44 -11.48 -3.44
CA THR A 118 -9.15 -12.21 -3.40
C THR A 118 -8.54 -12.31 -2.00
N LYS A 119 -9.18 -11.75 -0.97
CA LYS A 119 -8.66 -11.66 0.39
C LYS A 119 -7.31 -10.94 0.50
N THR A 120 -7.07 -9.96 -0.37
CA THR A 120 -5.83 -9.17 -0.42
C THR A 120 -6.05 -7.71 -0.03
N LEU A 121 -7.12 -7.43 0.73
CA LEU A 121 -7.45 -6.05 1.08
C LEU A 121 -6.28 -5.35 1.78
N HIS A 122 -5.77 -4.32 1.13
CA HIS A 122 -4.66 -3.47 1.58
C HIS A 122 -4.98 -2.02 1.20
N PRO A 123 -5.38 -1.17 2.14
CA PRO A 123 -5.83 0.19 1.83
C PRO A 123 -4.89 1.00 0.93
N PRO A 124 -3.55 0.91 1.08
CA PRO A 124 -2.63 1.58 0.15
C PRO A 124 -2.73 1.09 -1.30
N GLY A 125 -3.29 -0.10 -1.54
CA GLY A 125 -3.61 -0.57 -2.89
C GLY A 125 -4.58 0.36 -3.60
N GLY A 126 -5.59 0.90 -2.90
CA GLY A 126 -6.47 1.92 -3.47
C GLY A 126 -5.72 3.15 -3.99
N ALA A 127 -4.73 3.62 -3.23
CA ALA A 127 -3.85 4.69 -3.69
C ALA A 127 -2.98 4.27 -4.88
N THR A 128 -2.53 3.00 -4.95
CA THR A 128 -1.79 2.47 -6.10
C THR A 128 -2.64 2.47 -7.37
N ALA A 129 -3.91 2.06 -7.29
CA ALA A 129 -4.85 2.14 -8.42
C ALA A 129 -5.07 3.59 -8.87
N LEU A 130 -5.24 4.51 -7.91
CA LEU A 130 -5.42 5.93 -8.20
C LEU A 130 -4.17 6.53 -8.88
N ILE A 131 -2.96 6.22 -8.39
CA ILE A 131 -1.69 6.69 -8.96
C ILE A 131 -1.50 6.18 -10.40
N ALA A 132 -1.95 4.97 -10.73
CA ALA A 132 -1.91 4.48 -12.10
C ALA A 132 -2.77 5.34 -13.06
N VAL A 133 -3.83 5.98 -12.55
CA VAL A 133 -4.72 6.86 -13.33
C VAL A 133 -4.22 8.30 -13.39
N ILE A 134 -3.87 8.90 -12.22
CA ILE A 134 -3.54 10.33 -12.13
C ILE A 134 -2.02 10.60 -12.10
N GLY A 135 -1.21 9.57 -12.24
CA GLY A 135 0.24 9.67 -12.13
C GLY A 135 0.89 10.47 -13.26
N SER A 136 2.20 10.64 -13.15
CA SER A 136 2.99 11.34 -14.15
C SER A 136 3.05 10.57 -15.48
N HIS A 137 3.51 11.26 -16.54
CA HIS A 137 3.78 10.64 -17.84
C HIS A 137 4.70 9.39 -17.72
N LYS A 138 5.68 9.40 -16.80
CA LYS A 138 6.54 8.24 -16.55
C LYS A 138 5.73 7.04 -16.04
N VAL A 139 4.77 7.26 -15.13
CA VAL A 139 3.88 6.18 -14.63
C VAL A 139 3.02 5.64 -15.76
N HIS A 140 2.43 6.49 -16.58
CA HIS A 140 1.62 6.06 -17.73
C HIS A 140 2.44 5.32 -18.79
N ALA A 141 3.69 5.72 -19.04
CA ALA A 141 4.59 5.06 -19.99
C ALA A 141 4.94 3.62 -19.58
N LEU A 142 4.90 3.28 -18.29
CA LEU A 142 5.09 1.91 -17.81
C LEU A 142 3.97 0.96 -18.26
N GLY A 143 2.75 1.46 -18.49
CA GLY A 143 1.62 0.58 -18.74
C GLY A 143 1.51 -0.49 -17.64
N TYR A 144 1.29 -1.76 -18.02
CA TYR A 144 1.18 -2.88 -17.07
C TYR A 144 2.50 -3.24 -16.36
N LEU A 145 3.65 -2.76 -16.84
CA LEU A 145 4.91 -2.89 -16.10
C LEU A 145 4.83 -2.21 -14.72
N TYR A 146 3.97 -1.20 -14.57
CA TYR A 146 3.68 -0.54 -13.30
C TYR A 146 3.28 -1.55 -12.19
N ALA A 147 2.60 -2.64 -12.54
CA ALA A 147 2.22 -3.67 -11.58
C ALA A 147 3.43 -4.48 -11.07
N LEU A 148 4.48 -4.63 -11.88
CA LEU A 148 5.73 -5.29 -11.50
C LEU A 148 6.68 -4.28 -10.85
N ILE A 149 6.92 -3.15 -11.49
CA ILE A 149 7.77 -2.04 -11.04
C ILE A 149 6.99 -0.73 -11.23
N PRO A 150 6.69 0.00 -10.18
CA PRO A 150 7.12 -0.10 -8.78
C PRO A 150 6.28 -1.02 -7.88
N ALA A 151 5.00 -1.30 -8.23
CA ALA A 151 4.04 -1.82 -7.27
C ALA A 151 4.47 -3.14 -6.60
N GLY A 152 4.75 -4.17 -7.38
CA GLY A 152 5.14 -5.49 -6.87
C GLY A 152 6.53 -5.50 -6.23
N LEU A 153 7.54 -5.01 -6.95
CA LEU A 153 8.92 -5.02 -6.46
C LEU A 153 9.11 -4.11 -5.25
N GLY A 154 8.51 -2.91 -5.26
CA GLY A 154 8.58 -2.00 -4.11
C GLY A 154 7.90 -2.58 -2.88
N ALA A 155 6.72 -3.20 -3.03
CA ALA A 155 6.05 -3.91 -1.95
C ALA A 155 6.88 -5.08 -1.42
N LEU A 156 7.57 -5.82 -2.30
CA LEU A 156 8.47 -6.91 -1.90
C LEU A 156 9.67 -6.39 -1.10
N VAL A 157 10.31 -5.31 -1.53
CA VAL A 157 11.42 -4.68 -0.78
C VAL A 157 10.96 -4.25 0.61
N MET A 158 9.80 -3.60 0.70
CA MET A 158 9.22 -3.20 1.99
C MET A 158 8.88 -4.40 2.87
N LEU A 159 8.39 -5.51 2.28
CA LEU A 159 8.11 -6.75 3.01
C LEU A 159 9.40 -7.35 3.59
N ILE A 160 10.47 -7.42 2.81
CA ILE A 160 11.76 -7.94 3.29
C ILE A 160 12.24 -7.13 4.51
N VAL A 161 12.21 -5.81 4.43
CA VAL A 161 12.58 -4.94 5.56
C VAL A 161 11.64 -5.17 6.75
N ALA A 162 10.33 -5.33 6.52
CA ALA A 162 9.37 -5.59 7.58
C ALA A 162 9.62 -6.92 8.29
N LEU A 163 9.95 -7.99 7.55
CA LEU A 163 10.30 -9.30 8.11
C LEU A 163 11.57 -9.21 8.98
N LEU A 164 12.56 -8.43 8.55
CA LEU A 164 13.81 -8.27 9.30
C LEU A 164 13.63 -7.41 10.55
N VAL A 165 13.04 -6.22 10.40
CA VAL A 165 12.99 -5.21 11.47
C VAL A 165 11.93 -5.52 12.52
N ASN A 166 10.73 -5.94 12.12
CA ASN A 166 9.66 -6.19 13.09
C ASN A 166 9.92 -7.40 14.00
N ASN A 167 10.81 -8.30 13.64
CA ASN A 167 11.15 -9.47 14.45
C ASN A 167 12.38 -9.29 15.34
N ILE A 168 13.03 -8.10 15.34
CA ILE A 168 14.14 -7.80 16.26
C ILE A 168 13.63 -7.69 17.72
N PRO A 169 12.59 -6.86 18.03
CA PRO A 169 12.11 -6.76 19.38
C PRO A 169 11.29 -7.97 19.80
N LYS A 170 11.52 -8.47 21.02
CA LYS A 170 10.78 -9.62 21.58
C LYS A 170 9.27 -9.38 21.71
N THR A 171 8.83 -8.12 21.70
CA THR A 171 7.41 -7.71 21.80
C THR A 171 6.66 -7.74 20.50
N ARG A 172 7.36 -7.93 19.37
CA ARG A 172 6.79 -7.93 18.03
C ARG A 172 6.93 -9.30 17.39
N LYS A 173 6.00 -9.62 16.52
CA LYS A 173 6.04 -10.78 15.63
C LYS A 173 5.41 -10.38 14.30
N TYR A 174 6.06 -10.65 13.18
CA TYR A 174 5.55 -10.39 11.85
C TYR A 174 6.10 -11.43 10.86
N PRO A 175 5.28 -12.03 10.01
CA PRO A 175 3.84 -11.77 9.89
C PRO A 175 3.01 -12.55 10.93
N GLU A 176 1.73 -12.19 11.07
CA GLU A 176 0.75 -12.99 11.82
C GLU A 176 0.34 -14.22 10.99
N PHE A 177 0.22 -14.05 9.66
CA PHE A 177 -0.07 -15.12 8.70
C PHE A 177 0.47 -14.75 7.31
N TRP A 178 0.72 -15.78 6.49
CA TRP A 178 1.16 -15.60 5.08
C TRP A 178 -0.01 -15.62 4.10
N PHE A 179 -0.99 -16.53 4.29
CA PHE A 179 -2.12 -16.79 3.39
C PHE A 179 -3.46 -16.89 4.11
#